data_47cf3d516c9e8d118a74d71584dfab9c
#
_entry.id   47cf3d516c9e8d118a74d71584dfab9c
#
_cell.length_a   1.000
_cell.length_b   1.000
_cell.length_c   1.000
_cell.angle_alpha   90.00
_cell.angle_beta   90.00
_cell.angle_gamma   90.00
#
_symmetry.space_group_name_H-M   'P 1'
#
loop_
_entity.id
_entity.type
_entity.pdbx_description
1 polymer ?
#
loop_
_entity_poly.entity_id
_entity_poly.type
_entity_poly.pdbx_seq_one_letter_code
_entity_poly.pdbx_strand_id
1 'polypeptide(L)'
;EISACLVGSEMCIRDSPHSFYNAVMNTNYIDELNESQCAAVTYNDGPSLVIAGAGSGKTRVLTYKIAYLLEQENGYNPWNILALTFTNKAAREMKERIARQVGMERARYLWMGTFHSIFSRILRAEATFIGFTSQFTIYDTADSKSLLRSIIKEMGLDEKTYKPGVVQARISNAKNHLVTPTGYAANKEAYEGDMAAKMPAIRDIYTRYWDRCRQAGAMDFDDLLVYTYILFRDFPEVLARYRDQFRYVLVDEYQDTNYAQHSIVLQLTKENQRVCVVGDDAQSIYSFRGADIDNILYFTKIYPNTKVFKLEQNYRSTQTIVCAANSLIEKNERQIRKAVFSEKEKGEPIGVFQAYSDVEEGDIVANKIAELRREYRYGYADFAILYRTNAQSRISVSYTHLTLPTN
;
A
#
# COMPACT_ATOMS: atom_id res chain seq x y z
N GLU A 1 -14.53 -56.77 -6.70
CA GLU A 1 -15.64 -57.47 -5.99
C GLU A 1 -15.94 -56.64 -4.72
N ILE A 2 -17.02 -55.82 -4.71
CA ILE A 2 -18.34 -56.15 -4.13
C ILE A 2 -18.17 -56.39 -2.61
N SER A 3 -18.76 -55.62 -1.71
CA SER A 3 -20.16 -55.31 -1.56
C SER A 3 -20.36 -54.28 -0.42
N ALA A 4 -21.40 -53.52 -0.60
CA ALA A 4 -22.01 -52.62 0.36
C ALA A 4 -22.52 -53.32 1.63
N CYS A 5 -22.62 -52.57 2.73
CA CYS A 5 -23.77 -52.65 3.61
C CYS A 5 -24.03 -51.32 4.33
N LEU A 6 -25.14 -50.72 3.98
CA LEU A 6 -25.90 -49.75 4.77
C LEU A 6 -26.47 -50.44 5.99
N VAL A 7 -26.51 -49.79 7.14
CA VAL A 7 -27.70 -49.68 7.99
C VAL A 7 -27.49 -48.58 9.01
N GLY A 8 -28.47 -47.70 9.11
CA GLY A 8 -28.59 -46.50 9.83
C GLY A 8 -28.68 -46.60 11.36
N SER A 9 -28.43 -45.51 11.97
CA SER A 9 -29.12 -45.09 13.20
C SER A 9 -29.12 -43.59 13.24
N GLU A 10 -30.31 -43.04 13.33
CA GLU A 10 -30.63 -41.69 13.67
C GLU A 10 -29.90 -41.29 14.95
N MET A 11 -29.13 -40.24 14.93
CA MET A 11 -28.69 -39.57 16.15
C MET A 11 -29.07 -38.08 16.04
N CYS A 12 -30.05 -37.74 16.86
CA CYS A 12 -30.55 -36.43 17.08
C CYS A 12 -29.42 -35.44 17.39
N ILE A 13 -29.16 -34.53 16.49
CA ILE A 13 -28.32 -33.36 16.77
C ILE A 13 -29.23 -32.30 17.42
N ARG A 14 -29.23 -32.32 18.74
CA ARG A 14 -29.50 -31.18 19.58
C ARG A 14 -28.20 -30.82 20.25
N ASP A 15 -27.37 -30.02 19.57
CA ASP A 15 -26.29 -29.32 20.21
C ASP A 15 -26.27 -27.89 19.72
N SER A 16 -26.32 -27.01 20.69
CA SER A 16 -26.34 -25.57 20.56
C SER A 16 -25.10 -25.02 19.80
N PRO A 17 -25.22 -23.91 19.09
CA PRO A 17 -24.12 -23.32 18.30
C PRO A 17 -22.93 -22.78 19.11
N HIS A 18 -22.92 -22.99 20.44
CA HIS A 18 -21.90 -22.40 21.32
C HIS A 18 -20.69 -23.32 21.64
N SER A 19 -20.67 -24.57 21.18
CA SER A 19 -19.65 -25.56 21.59
C SER A 19 -18.46 -25.68 20.61
N PHE A 20 -18.47 -25.08 19.45
CA PHE A 20 -17.35 -25.16 18.48
C PHE A 20 -16.35 -23.98 18.54
N TYR A 21 -16.49 -23.08 19.52
CA TYR A 21 -15.65 -21.88 19.62
C TYR A 21 -14.39 -22.02 20.49
N ASN A 22 -14.14 -23.18 21.06
CA ASN A 22 -12.92 -23.42 21.87
C ASN A 22 -11.88 -24.27 21.13
N ALA A 23 -11.59 -23.95 19.84
CA ALA A 23 -10.32 -24.33 19.28
C ALA A 23 -9.26 -23.44 19.93
N VAL A 24 -8.35 -24.05 20.69
CA VAL A 24 -7.21 -23.48 21.41
C VAL A 24 -6.63 -22.29 20.62
N MET A 25 -7.01 -21.08 20.97
CA MET A 25 -6.39 -19.88 20.44
C MET A 25 -5.00 -19.79 21.06
N ASN A 26 -4.00 -19.74 20.20
CA ASN A 26 -2.62 -19.62 20.60
C ASN A 26 -2.39 -18.16 21.06
N THR A 27 -2.67 -17.86 22.32
CA THR A 27 -2.48 -16.53 22.94
C THR A 27 -1.02 -16.11 23.03
N ASN A 28 -0.10 -17.00 22.62
CA ASN A 28 1.33 -16.80 22.73
C ASN A 28 1.93 -15.75 21.77
N TYR A 29 1.21 -15.25 20.76
CA TYR A 29 1.80 -14.28 19.84
C TYR A 29 2.04 -12.88 20.48
N ILE A 30 1.30 -12.55 21.54
CA ILE A 30 1.51 -11.30 22.31
C ILE A 30 2.86 -11.36 23.03
N ASP A 31 3.26 -12.54 23.55
CA ASP A 31 4.52 -12.74 24.27
C ASP A 31 5.75 -12.65 23.35
N GLU A 32 5.56 -12.76 22.03
CA GLU A 32 6.61 -12.54 21.02
C GLU A 32 6.92 -11.05 20.76
N LEU A 33 6.12 -10.14 21.28
CA LEU A 33 6.20 -8.71 21.05
C LEU A 33 7.05 -8.03 22.10
N ASN A 34 7.85 -7.05 21.69
CA ASN A 34 8.43 -6.13 22.65
C ASN A 34 7.36 -5.18 23.21
N GLU A 35 7.69 -4.44 24.28
CA GLU A 35 6.76 -3.56 24.98
C GLU A 35 6.05 -2.56 24.05
N SER A 36 6.81 -1.89 23.16
CA SER A 36 6.25 -0.91 22.21
C SER A 36 5.31 -1.55 21.19
N GLN A 37 5.68 -2.73 20.69
CA GLN A 37 4.84 -3.51 19.78
C GLN A 37 3.57 -3.99 20.47
N CYS A 38 3.68 -4.54 21.68
CA CYS A 38 2.55 -4.98 22.50
C CYS A 38 1.57 -3.82 22.77
N ALA A 39 2.10 -2.66 23.20
CA ALA A 39 1.29 -1.47 23.43
C ALA A 39 0.55 -1.01 22.16
N ALA A 40 1.19 -1.07 20.98
CA ALA A 40 0.55 -0.71 19.70
C ALA A 40 -0.53 -1.71 19.30
N VAL A 41 -0.31 -3.03 19.53
CA VAL A 41 -1.26 -4.09 19.21
C VAL A 41 -2.50 -4.03 20.10
N THR A 42 -2.34 -3.79 21.39
CA THR A 42 -3.43 -3.84 22.37
C THR A 42 -4.25 -2.56 22.48
N TYR A 43 -3.73 -1.42 22.02
CA TYR A 43 -4.44 -0.13 22.09
C TYR A 43 -5.61 -0.06 21.10
N ASN A 44 -6.84 0.14 21.61
CA ASN A 44 -8.07 0.18 20.82
C ASN A 44 -9.00 1.37 21.15
N ASP A 45 -8.57 2.29 22.02
CA ASP A 45 -9.46 3.33 22.55
C ASP A 45 -9.67 4.52 21.59
N GLY A 46 -8.86 4.63 20.54
CA GLY A 46 -8.95 5.72 19.59
C GLY A 46 -8.02 5.55 18.39
N PRO A 47 -7.77 6.65 17.65
CA PRO A 47 -6.83 6.64 16.54
C PRO A 47 -5.43 6.30 17.02
N SER A 48 -4.72 5.52 16.24
CA SER A 48 -3.33 5.17 16.53
C SER A 48 -2.42 5.37 15.32
N LEU A 49 -1.25 5.95 15.58
CA LEU A 49 -0.19 6.14 14.59
C LEU A 49 1.03 5.34 15.06
N VAL A 50 1.40 4.34 14.29
CA VAL A 50 2.58 3.52 14.55
C VAL A 50 3.70 3.95 13.62
N ILE A 51 4.66 4.68 14.16
CA ILE A 51 5.88 5.08 13.46
C ILE A 51 6.92 4.00 13.65
N ALA A 52 7.28 3.35 12.57
CA ALA A 52 8.05 2.12 12.63
C ALA A 52 9.28 2.20 11.73
N GLY A 53 10.46 2.19 12.33
CA GLY A 53 11.72 2.13 11.59
C GLY A 53 11.82 0.91 10.66
N ALA A 54 12.76 0.96 9.72
CA ALA A 54 13.04 -0.19 8.87
C ALA A 54 13.36 -1.43 9.72
N GLY A 55 12.77 -2.57 9.36
CA GLY A 55 13.02 -3.84 10.07
C GLY A 55 12.48 -3.94 11.49
N SER A 56 11.63 -3.00 11.96
CA SER A 56 11.06 -2.98 13.31
C SER A 56 9.81 -3.84 13.51
N GLY A 57 9.38 -4.57 12.47
CA GLY A 57 8.22 -5.45 12.56
C GLY A 57 6.87 -4.79 12.28
N LYS A 58 6.80 -3.72 11.46
CA LYS A 58 5.55 -3.07 11.01
C LYS A 58 4.43 -4.06 10.70
N THR A 59 4.72 -4.98 9.78
CA THR A 59 3.74 -5.98 9.33
C THR A 59 3.33 -6.95 10.46
N ARG A 60 4.24 -7.26 11.40
CA ARG A 60 3.92 -8.09 12.57
C ARG A 60 2.92 -7.38 13.46
N VAL A 61 3.16 -6.12 13.81
CA VAL A 61 2.25 -5.32 14.63
C VAL A 61 0.87 -5.23 13.99
N LEU A 62 0.79 -4.98 12.68
CA LEU A 62 -0.49 -4.89 11.99
C LEU A 62 -1.25 -6.22 11.97
N THR A 63 -0.56 -7.33 11.66
CA THR A 63 -1.18 -8.67 11.63
C THR A 63 -1.64 -9.12 13.01
N TYR A 64 -0.83 -8.86 14.04
CA TYR A 64 -1.18 -9.24 15.42
C TYR A 64 -2.29 -8.34 15.99
N LYS A 65 -2.32 -7.06 15.60
CA LYS A 65 -3.43 -6.18 15.95
C LYS A 65 -4.76 -6.68 15.36
N ILE A 66 -4.77 -7.15 14.12
CA ILE A 66 -5.97 -7.73 13.52
C ILE A 66 -6.39 -9.01 14.27
N ALA A 67 -5.45 -9.88 14.61
CA ALA A 67 -5.72 -11.07 15.41
C ALA A 67 -6.31 -10.69 16.78
N TYR A 68 -5.69 -9.74 17.47
CA TYR A 68 -6.15 -9.22 18.75
C TYR A 68 -7.57 -8.64 18.69
N LEU A 69 -7.89 -7.85 17.66
CA LEU A 69 -9.24 -7.30 17.46
C LEU A 69 -10.30 -8.39 17.26
N LEU A 70 -9.93 -9.50 16.61
CA LEU A 70 -10.83 -10.63 16.37
C LEU A 70 -11.04 -11.51 17.60
N GLU A 71 -10.09 -11.54 18.54
CA GLU A 71 -10.10 -12.42 19.71
C GLU A 71 -10.76 -11.81 20.93
N GLN A 72 -10.94 -10.50 20.99
CA GLN A 72 -11.56 -9.84 22.15
C GLN A 72 -12.97 -10.34 22.42
N GLU A 73 -13.31 -10.53 23.70
CA GLU A 73 -14.69 -10.71 24.14
C GLU A 73 -15.55 -9.53 23.66
N ASN A 74 -16.60 -9.76 22.90
CA ASN A 74 -17.32 -8.74 22.14
C ASN A 74 -16.49 -8.03 21.07
N GLY A 75 -15.46 -8.71 20.57
CA GLY A 75 -14.55 -8.21 19.53
C GLY A 75 -15.21 -7.99 18.18
N TYR A 76 -14.38 -7.59 17.24
CA TYR A 76 -14.84 -7.34 15.88
C TYR A 76 -15.05 -8.64 15.11
N ASN A 77 -16.11 -8.70 14.32
CA ASN A 77 -16.22 -9.74 13.31
C ASN A 77 -15.23 -9.48 12.16
N PRO A 78 -14.78 -10.50 11.44
CA PRO A 78 -13.84 -10.30 10.32
C PRO A 78 -14.31 -9.28 9.28
N TRP A 79 -15.59 -9.22 8.97
CA TRP A 79 -16.17 -8.26 8.02
C TRP A 79 -16.26 -6.82 8.54
N ASN A 80 -16.03 -6.60 9.84
CA ASN A 80 -15.97 -5.27 10.46
C ASN A 80 -14.56 -4.64 10.37
N ILE A 81 -13.56 -5.40 9.92
CA ILE A 81 -12.18 -4.94 9.82
C ILE A 81 -11.84 -4.68 8.35
N LEU A 82 -11.44 -3.46 8.06
CA LEU A 82 -10.88 -3.05 6.78
C LEU A 82 -9.36 -2.86 6.93
N ALA A 83 -8.57 -3.66 6.21
CA ALA A 83 -7.12 -3.56 6.19
C ALA A 83 -6.63 -3.22 4.78
N LEU A 84 -6.00 -2.05 4.66
CA LEU A 84 -5.51 -1.50 3.40
C LEU A 84 -3.99 -1.55 3.35
N THR A 85 -3.45 -1.98 2.22
CA THR A 85 -2.01 -2.01 1.97
C THR A 85 -1.69 -1.54 0.57
N PHE A 86 -0.39 -1.38 0.25
CA PHE A 86 0.04 -0.78 -1.01
C PHE A 86 0.14 -1.81 -2.16
N THR A 87 0.46 -3.09 -1.87
CA THR A 87 0.67 -4.10 -2.91
C THR A 87 -0.17 -5.36 -2.68
N ASN A 88 -0.58 -6.00 -3.78
CA ASN A 88 -1.31 -7.28 -3.70
C ASN A 88 -0.47 -8.39 -3.05
N LYS A 89 0.86 -8.35 -3.21
CA LYS A 89 1.78 -9.29 -2.55
C LYS A 89 1.71 -9.11 -1.04
N ALA A 90 1.84 -7.88 -0.54
CA ALA A 90 1.74 -7.58 0.89
C ALA A 90 0.38 -8.00 1.46
N ALA A 91 -0.73 -7.69 0.75
CA ALA A 91 -2.06 -8.09 1.17
C ALA A 91 -2.20 -9.61 1.33
N ARG A 92 -1.66 -10.39 0.39
CA ARG A 92 -1.68 -11.86 0.44
C ARG A 92 -0.83 -12.39 1.60
N GLU A 93 0.41 -11.94 1.74
CA GLU A 93 1.30 -12.35 2.82
C GLU A 93 0.73 -12.03 4.20
N MET A 94 0.13 -10.84 4.36
CA MET A 94 -0.55 -10.46 5.60
C MET A 94 -1.75 -11.37 5.89
N LYS A 95 -2.58 -11.65 4.89
CA LYS A 95 -3.74 -12.53 5.05
C LYS A 95 -3.34 -13.94 5.44
N GLU A 96 -2.27 -14.48 4.86
CA GLU A 96 -1.71 -15.78 5.22
C GLU A 96 -1.19 -15.80 6.66
N ARG A 97 -0.52 -14.73 7.10
CA ARG A 97 -0.04 -14.60 8.49
C ARG A 97 -1.19 -14.53 9.48
N ILE A 98 -2.23 -13.73 9.18
CA ILE A 98 -3.43 -13.65 10.02
C ILE A 98 -4.13 -15.00 10.07
N ALA A 99 -4.25 -15.70 8.94
CA ALA A 99 -4.89 -17.02 8.89
C ALA A 99 -4.19 -18.07 9.77
N ARG A 100 -2.86 -17.96 9.96
CA ARG A 100 -2.12 -18.83 10.89
C ARG A 100 -2.45 -18.56 12.36
N GLN A 101 -2.85 -17.33 12.70
CA GLN A 101 -3.20 -16.95 14.07
C GLN A 101 -4.66 -17.24 14.39
N VAL A 102 -5.59 -16.82 13.53
CA VAL A 102 -7.03 -16.85 13.81
C VAL A 102 -7.81 -17.91 13.04
N GLY A 103 -7.11 -18.70 12.22
CA GLY A 103 -7.71 -19.71 11.35
C GLY A 103 -8.16 -19.20 9.99
N MET A 104 -8.12 -20.08 8.98
CA MET A 104 -8.45 -19.77 7.58
C MET A 104 -9.87 -19.28 7.39
N GLU A 105 -10.83 -19.88 8.09
CA GLU A 105 -12.26 -19.53 7.98
C GLU A 105 -12.51 -18.08 8.41
N ARG A 106 -11.94 -17.64 9.52
CA ARG A 106 -12.09 -16.23 9.97
C ARG A 106 -11.37 -15.26 9.06
N ALA A 107 -10.12 -15.57 8.65
CA ALA A 107 -9.33 -14.71 7.77
C ALA A 107 -9.96 -14.52 6.38
N ARG A 108 -10.78 -15.47 5.91
CA ARG A 108 -11.46 -15.40 4.61
C ARG A 108 -12.40 -14.20 4.50
N TYR A 109 -13.09 -13.84 5.57
CA TYR A 109 -14.10 -12.79 5.60
C TYR A 109 -13.54 -11.40 5.90
N LEU A 110 -12.23 -11.27 6.14
CA LEU A 110 -11.57 -9.97 6.29
C LEU A 110 -11.65 -9.17 4.98
N TRP A 111 -11.98 -7.90 5.09
CA TRP A 111 -11.81 -6.95 4.00
C TRP A 111 -10.36 -6.47 3.98
N MET A 112 -9.52 -7.21 3.27
CA MET A 112 -8.09 -6.94 3.17
C MET A 112 -7.65 -6.93 1.72
N GLY A 113 -6.95 -5.88 1.31
CA GLY A 113 -6.47 -5.71 -0.05
C GLY A 113 -5.75 -4.39 -0.27
N THR A 114 -5.42 -4.10 -1.52
CA THR A 114 -4.96 -2.77 -1.92
C THR A 114 -6.15 -1.80 -1.97
N PHE A 115 -5.89 -0.51 -1.83
CA PHE A 115 -6.89 0.53 -1.99
C PHE A 115 -7.75 0.31 -3.24
N HIS A 116 -7.11 0.14 -4.39
CA HIS A 116 -7.80 -0.04 -5.66
C HIS A 116 -8.66 -1.32 -5.70
N SER A 117 -8.18 -2.43 -5.16
CA SER A 117 -8.94 -3.69 -5.16
C SER A 117 -10.20 -3.61 -4.27
N ILE A 118 -10.07 -3.00 -3.10
CA ILE A 118 -11.19 -2.83 -2.17
C ILE A 118 -12.21 -1.83 -2.74
N PHE A 119 -11.74 -0.69 -3.23
CA PHE A 119 -12.64 0.35 -3.74
C PHE A 119 -13.31 -0.05 -5.06
N SER A 120 -12.61 -0.77 -5.94
CA SER A 120 -13.25 -1.39 -7.10
C SER A 120 -14.39 -2.33 -6.69
N ARG A 121 -14.23 -3.12 -5.63
CA ARG A 121 -15.29 -4.00 -5.12
C ARG A 121 -16.48 -3.20 -4.60
N ILE A 122 -16.24 -2.11 -3.85
CA ILE A 122 -17.29 -1.19 -3.37
C ILE A 122 -18.01 -0.55 -4.56
N LEU A 123 -17.26 0.02 -5.52
CA LEU A 123 -17.83 0.67 -6.70
C LEU A 123 -18.67 -0.28 -7.55
N ARG A 124 -18.29 -1.56 -7.67
CA ARG A 124 -19.12 -2.55 -8.36
C ARG A 124 -20.43 -2.82 -7.65
N ALA A 125 -20.43 -2.84 -6.33
CA ALA A 125 -21.65 -3.03 -5.54
C ALA A 125 -22.59 -1.81 -5.61
N GLU A 126 -22.04 -0.61 -5.68
CA GLU A 126 -22.76 0.66 -5.62
C GLU A 126 -22.79 1.41 -6.97
N ALA A 127 -22.50 0.73 -8.08
CA ALA A 127 -22.27 1.33 -9.39
C ALA A 127 -23.38 2.26 -9.86
N THR A 128 -24.64 1.91 -9.56
CA THR A 128 -25.83 2.68 -9.97
C THR A 128 -25.86 4.09 -9.37
N PHE A 129 -25.37 4.28 -8.14
CA PHE A 129 -25.29 5.59 -7.50
C PHE A 129 -24.40 6.57 -8.25
N ILE A 130 -23.33 6.07 -8.88
CA ILE A 130 -22.37 6.90 -9.62
C ILE A 130 -22.59 6.89 -11.13
N GLY A 131 -23.73 6.32 -11.60
CA GLY A 131 -24.11 6.30 -13.01
C GLY A 131 -23.32 5.31 -13.87
N PHE A 132 -22.84 4.21 -13.28
CA PHE A 132 -22.19 3.09 -13.96
C PHE A 132 -22.99 1.80 -13.80
N THR A 133 -22.60 0.78 -14.54
CA THR A 133 -23.03 -0.60 -14.29
C THR A 133 -22.01 -1.34 -13.46
N SER A 134 -22.42 -2.41 -12.77
CA SER A 134 -21.47 -3.26 -11.99
C SER A 134 -20.39 -3.91 -12.85
N GLN A 135 -20.57 -3.93 -14.17
CA GLN A 135 -19.65 -4.51 -15.16
C GLN A 135 -18.72 -3.48 -15.81
N PHE A 136 -18.54 -2.29 -15.20
CA PHE A 136 -17.62 -1.29 -15.76
C PHE A 136 -16.23 -1.88 -16.02
N THR A 137 -15.60 -1.43 -17.09
CA THR A 137 -14.23 -1.83 -17.48
C THR A 137 -13.21 -1.00 -16.71
N ILE A 138 -12.09 -1.60 -16.32
CA ILE A 138 -10.96 -0.88 -15.75
C ILE A 138 -9.89 -0.76 -16.83
N TYR A 139 -9.61 0.47 -17.27
CA TYR A 139 -8.57 0.77 -18.24
C TYR A 139 -7.19 0.72 -17.58
N ASP A 140 -6.27 0.04 -18.25
CA ASP A 140 -4.87 0.09 -17.87
C ASP A 140 -4.17 1.34 -18.44
N THR A 141 -2.86 1.43 -18.21
CA THR A 141 -2.04 2.55 -18.70
C THR A 141 -1.99 2.59 -20.25
N ALA A 142 -2.04 1.45 -20.91
CA ALA A 142 -2.00 1.38 -22.38
C ALA A 142 -3.33 1.82 -22.97
N ASP A 143 -4.45 1.36 -22.41
CA ASP A 143 -5.81 1.77 -22.80
C ASP A 143 -5.99 3.28 -22.64
N SER A 144 -5.60 3.81 -21.47
CA SER A 144 -5.68 5.24 -21.16
C SER A 144 -4.87 6.09 -22.13
N LYS A 145 -3.63 5.67 -22.46
CA LYS A 145 -2.80 6.38 -23.46
C LYS A 145 -3.36 6.30 -24.86
N SER A 146 -3.96 5.17 -25.23
CA SER A 146 -4.60 4.98 -26.52
C SER A 146 -5.79 5.93 -26.69
N LEU A 147 -6.65 6.02 -25.68
CA LEU A 147 -7.78 6.94 -25.67
C LEU A 147 -7.31 8.41 -25.74
N LEU A 148 -6.31 8.77 -24.95
CA LEU A 148 -5.76 10.12 -24.97
C LEU A 148 -5.16 10.47 -26.33
N ARG A 149 -4.46 9.56 -27.01
CA ARG A 149 -3.94 9.76 -28.37
C ARG A 149 -5.07 10.03 -29.36
N SER A 150 -6.17 9.29 -29.28
CA SER A 150 -7.35 9.51 -30.14
C SER A 150 -7.94 10.90 -29.90
N ILE A 151 -8.11 11.31 -28.64
CA ILE A 151 -8.64 12.64 -28.28
C ILE A 151 -7.73 13.77 -28.80
N ILE A 152 -6.42 13.66 -28.59
CA ILE A 152 -5.44 14.64 -29.06
C ILE A 152 -5.51 14.81 -30.58
N LYS A 153 -5.58 13.70 -31.32
CA LYS A 153 -5.71 13.69 -32.78
C LYS A 153 -7.04 14.30 -33.25
N GLU A 154 -8.17 13.94 -32.61
CA GLU A 154 -9.50 14.48 -32.91
C GLU A 154 -9.59 15.99 -32.66
N MET A 155 -8.85 16.50 -31.68
CA MET A 155 -8.75 17.92 -31.37
C MET A 155 -7.79 18.68 -32.31
N GLY A 156 -7.12 17.99 -33.24
CA GLY A 156 -6.13 18.60 -34.14
C GLY A 156 -4.88 19.12 -33.43
N LEU A 157 -4.56 18.58 -32.24
CA LEU A 157 -3.40 19.00 -31.44
C LEU A 157 -2.14 18.24 -31.86
N ASP A 158 -0.97 18.89 -31.76
CA ASP A 158 0.32 18.27 -32.05
C ASP A 158 0.72 17.23 -31.00
N GLU A 159 0.87 15.98 -31.42
CA GLU A 159 1.24 14.85 -30.53
C GLU A 159 2.66 14.97 -29.95
N LYS A 160 3.54 15.77 -30.57
CA LYS A 160 4.88 16.02 -30.01
C LYS A 160 4.82 16.94 -28.80
N THR A 161 3.92 17.89 -28.81
CA THR A 161 3.64 18.80 -27.70
C THR A 161 2.79 18.09 -26.64
N TYR A 162 1.66 17.51 -27.05
CA TYR A 162 0.73 16.79 -26.16
C TYR A 162 1.02 15.29 -26.14
N LYS A 163 2.22 14.90 -25.67
CA LYS A 163 2.56 13.47 -25.56
C LYS A 163 1.56 12.75 -24.64
N PRO A 164 0.89 11.66 -25.08
CA PRO A 164 -0.16 10.99 -24.29
C PRO A 164 0.28 10.64 -22.87
N GLY A 165 1.54 10.23 -22.67
CA GLY A 165 2.06 9.92 -21.34
C GLY A 165 2.22 11.14 -20.44
N VAL A 166 2.55 12.31 -20.98
CA VAL A 166 2.64 13.57 -20.22
C VAL A 166 1.26 14.07 -19.84
N VAL A 167 0.31 14.00 -20.79
CA VAL A 167 -1.09 14.36 -20.55
C VAL A 167 -1.70 13.44 -19.49
N GLN A 168 -1.49 12.13 -19.60
CA GLN A 168 -1.95 11.16 -18.60
C GLN A 168 -1.39 11.49 -17.22
N ALA A 169 -0.10 11.78 -17.10
CA ALA A 169 0.52 12.12 -15.81
C ALA A 169 -0.12 13.35 -15.16
N ARG A 170 -0.48 14.38 -15.95
CA ARG A 170 -1.18 15.58 -15.43
C ARG A 170 -2.60 15.25 -14.96
N ILE A 171 -3.35 14.48 -15.75
CA ILE A 171 -4.70 14.04 -15.39
C ILE A 171 -4.66 13.15 -14.12
N SER A 172 -3.71 12.21 -14.06
CA SER A 172 -3.50 11.36 -12.88
C SER A 172 -3.18 12.19 -11.64
N ASN A 173 -2.29 13.17 -11.76
CA ASN A 173 -1.99 14.08 -10.65
C ASN A 173 -3.23 14.86 -10.18
N ALA A 174 -4.05 15.37 -11.09
CA ALA A 174 -5.31 16.04 -10.75
C ALA A 174 -6.27 15.09 -10.01
N LYS A 175 -6.46 13.87 -10.52
CA LYS A 175 -7.31 12.84 -9.91
C LYS A 175 -6.82 12.44 -8.52
N ASN A 176 -5.51 12.26 -8.33
CA ASN A 176 -4.90 11.94 -7.04
C ASN A 176 -5.11 13.04 -5.98
N HIS A 177 -5.37 14.29 -6.42
CA HIS A 177 -5.78 15.41 -5.58
C HIS A 177 -7.30 15.64 -5.56
N LEU A 178 -8.10 14.68 -6.07
CA LEU A 178 -9.57 14.76 -6.16
C LEU A 178 -10.08 15.96 -7.00
N VAL A 179 -9.27 16.44 -7.93
CA VAL A 179 -9.63 17.53 -8.82
C VAL A 179 -10.32 16.95 -10.06
N THR A 180 -11.65 17.14 -10.15
CA THR A 180 -12.45 16.75 -11.32
C THR A 180 -12.17 17.67 -12.51
N PRO A 181 -12.58 17.33 -13.76
CA PRO A 181 -12.41 18.22 -14.91
C PRO A 181 -12.96 19.63 -14.70
N THR A 182 -14.11 19.76 -14.06
CA THR A 182 -14.70 21.07 -13.72
C THR A 182 -13.83 21.85 -12.74
N GLY A 183 -13.34 21.18 -11.69
CA GLY A 183 -12.41 21.78 -10.73
C GLY A 183 -11.08 22.17 -11.37
N TYR A 184 -10.56 21.36 -12.28
CA TYR A 184 -9.34 21.65 -13.03
C TYR A 184 -9.49 22.88 -13.93
N ALA A 185 -10.62 22.97 -14.65
CA ALA A 185 -10.91 24.11 -15.52
C ALA A 185 -11.04 25.43 -14.76
N ALA A 186 -11.51 25.38 -13.51
CA ALA A 186 -11.63 26.55 -12.62
C ALA A 186 -10.32 26.89 -11.87
N ASN A 187 -9.31 26.02 -11.90
CA ASN A 187 -8.06 26.20 -11.17
C ASN A 187 -7.08 27.09 -11.99
N LYS A 188 -6.85 28.31 -11.48
CA LYS A 188 -5.97 29.30 -12.12
C LYS A 188 -4.51 28.84 -12.14
N GLU A 189 -4.01 28.24 -11.07
CA GLU A 189 -2.61 27.76 -10.99
C GLU A 189 -2.37 26.61 -12.00
N ALA A 190 -3.33 25.69 -12.13
CA ALA A 190 -3.26 24.62 -13.11
C ALA A 190 -3.20 25.20 -14.54
N TYR A 191 -4.04 26.20 -14.82
CA TYR A 191 -4.05 26.87 -16.12
C TYR A 191 -2.72 27.60 -16.40
N GLU A 192 -2.20 28.36 -15.45
CA GLU A 192 -0.90 29.05 -15.57
C GLU A 192 0.24 28.04 -15.78
N GLY A 193 0.23 26.91 -15.06
CA GLY A 193 1.20 25.83 -15.24
C GLY A 193 1.10 25.16 -16.61
N ASP A 194 -0.11 24.98 -17.15
CA ASP A 194 -0.32 24.44 -18.49
C ASP A 194 0.13 25.41 -19.58
N MET A 195 -0.12 26.70 -19.40
CA MET A 195 0.37 27.75 -20.30
C MET A 195 1.90 27.81 -20.30
N ALA A 196 2.54 27.79 -19.14
CA ALA A 196 4.01 27.79 -19.03
C ALA A 196 4.64 26.56 -19.70
N ALA A 197 3.95 25.43 -19.66
CA ALA A 197 4.35 24.18 -20.32
C ALA A 197 3.98 24.14 -21.81
N LYS A 198 3.39 25.22 -22.37
CA LYS A 198 2.88 25.30 -23.75
C LYS A 198 1.82 24.26 -24.08
N MET A 199 1.02 23.86 -23.08
CA MET A 199 -0.03 22.84 -23.19
C MET A 199 -1.40 23.36 -22.69
N PRO A 200 -1.93 24.51 -23.18
CA PRO A 200 -3.16 25.13 -22.67
C PRO A 200 -4.43 24.28 -22.83
N ALA A 201 -4.41 23.28 -23.73
CA ALA A 201 -5.58 22.43 -24.00
C ALA A 201 -5.74 21.25 -22.99
N ILE A 202 -4.90 21.13 -21.97
CA ILE A 202 -4.99 20.01 -20.99
C ILE A 202 -6.38 19.93 -20.36
N ARG A 203 -6.98 21.06 -19.96
CA ARG A 203 -8.32 21.11 -19.38
C ARG A 203 -9.40 20.53 -20.31
N ASP A 204 -9.30 20.84 -21.62
CA ASP A 204 -10.28 20.38 -22.61
C ASP A 204 -10.06 18.89 -22.93
N ILE A 205 -8.80 18.45 -22.97
CA ILE A 205 -8.44 17.03 -23.09
C ILE A 205 -8.95 16.25 -21.89
N TYR A 206 -8.76 16.76 -20.65
CA TYR A 206 -9.22 16.09 -19.44
C TYR A 206 -10.74 15.94 -19.41
N THR A 207 -11.48 16.97 -19.77
CA THR A 207 -12.94 16.92 -19.88
C THR A 207 -13.39 15.85 -20.90
N ARG A 208 -12.81 15.85 -22.10
CA ARG A 208 -13.14 14.84 -23.12
C ARG A 208 -12.74 13.44 -22.70
N TYR A 209 -11.60 13.27 -22.03
CA TYR A 209 -11.16 11.97 -21.53
C TYR A 209 -12.15 11.42 -20.48
N TRP A 210 -12.56 12.24 -19.55
CA TRP A 210 -13.55 11.90 -18.51
C TRP A 210 -14.90 11.47 -19.16
N ASP A 211 -15.40 12.27 -20.08
CA ASP A 211 -16.68 12.00 -20.76
C ASP A 211 -16.62 10.70 -21.59
N ARG A 212 -15.52 10.48 -22.30
CA ARG A 212 -15.32 9.25 -23.09
C ARG A 212 -15.23 8.01 -22.21
N CYS A 213 -14.53 8.08 -21.09
CA CYS A 213 -14.50 6.99 -20.11
C CYS A 213 -15.92 6.69 -19.61
N ARG A 214 -16.70 7.71 -19.24
CA ARG A 214 -18.10 7.52 -18.81
C ARG A 214 -18.98 6.92 -19.90
N GLN A 215 -18.89 7.42 -21.12
CA GLN A 215 -19.66 6.88 -22.27
C GLN A 215 -19.32 5.41 -22.58
N ALA A 216 -18.05 5.04 -22.40
CA ALA A 216 -17.60 3.66 -22.57
C ALA A 216 -17.90 2.75 -21.36
N GLY A 217 -18.49 3.27 -20.30
CA GLY A 217 -18.67 2.53 -19.05
C GLY A 217 -17.33 2.06 -18.46
N ALA A 218 -16.28 2.89 -18.56
CA ALA A 218 -14.92 2.55 -18.15
C ALA A 218 -14.39 3.53 -17.10
N MET A 219 -13.50 3.05 -16.25
CA MET A 219 -12.73 3.81 -15.28
C MET A 219 -11.25 3.47 -15.42
N ASP A 220 -10.35 4.45 -15.29
CA ASP A 220 -8.94 4.13 -15.07
C ASP A 220 -8.65 3.87 -13.57
N PHE A 221 -7.40 3.56 -13.24
CA PHE A 221 -7.05 3.25 -11.83
C PHE A 221 -7.30 4.45 -10.90
N ASP A 222 -7.01 5.68 -11.33
CA ASP A 222 -7.22 6.86 -10.52
C ASP A 222 -8.72 7.15 -10.33
N ASP A 223 -9.55 6.83 -11.32
CA ASP A 223 -11.00 6.95 -11.24
C ASP A 223 -11.60 6.11 -10.12
N LEU A 224 -11.01 4.95 -9.83
CA LEU A 224 -11.48 4.10 -8.71
C LEU A 224 -11.42 4.84 -7.37
N LEU A 225 -10.41 5.69 -7.18
CA LEU A 225 -10.30 6.51 -5.97
C LEU A 225 -11.26 7.72 -6.04
N VAL A 226 -11.27 8.42 -7.16
CA VAL A 226 -12.11 9.61 -7.34
C VAL A 226 -13.59 9.27 -7.20
N TYR A 227 -14.08 8.23 -7.87
CA TYR A 227 -15.48 7.82 -7.79
C TYR A 227 -15.85 7.26 -6.42
N THR A 228 -14.93 6.60 -5.71
CA THR A 228 -15.19 6.18 -4.31
C THR A 228 -15.35 7.40 -3.40
N TYR A 229 -14.49 8.40 -3.56
CA TYR A 229 -14.60 9.64 -2.81
C TYR A 229 -15.92 10.37 -3.12
N ILE A 230 -16.31 10.49 -4.40
CA ILE A 230 -17.56 11.10 -4.85
C ILE A 230 -18.77 10.31 -4.29
N LEU A 231 -18.76 8.97 -4.38
CA LEU A 231 -19.79 8.11 -3.83
C LEU A 231 -20.03 8.39 -2.33
N PHE A 232 -18.99 8.46 -1.55
CA PHE A 232 -19.10 8.70 -0.12
C PHE A 232 -19.45 10.15 0.24
N ARG A 233 -19.05 11.12 -0.60
CA ARG A 233 -19.39 12.53 -0.43
C ARG A 233 -20.86 12.83 -0.75
N ASP A 234 -21.35 12.30 -1.86
CA ASP A 234 -22.64 12.68 -2.46
C ASP A 234 -23.78 11.76 -2.00
N PHE A 235 -23.48 10.57 -1.45
CA PHE A 235 -24.46 9.60 -0.95
C PHE A 235 -24.17 9.21 0.51
N PRO A 236 -24.58 10.07 1.48
CA PRO A 236 -24.30 9.85 2.90
C PRO A 236 -24.84 8.52 3.45
N GLU A 237 -25.94 8.02 2.89
CA GLU A 237 -26.54 6.73 3.26
C GLU A 237 -25.65 5.55 2.88
N VAL A 238 -24.92 5.66 1.76
CA VAL A 238 -23.92 4.65 1.35
C VAL A 238 -22.73 4.71 2.30
N LEU A 239 -22.22 5.91 2.56
CA LEU A 239 -21.12 6.09 3.52
C LEU A 239 -21.48 5.54 4.91
N ALA A 240 -22.69 5.81 5.41
CA ALA A 240 -23.14 5.32 6.71
C ALA A 240 -23.11 3.79 6.77
N ARG A 241 -23.61 3.09 5.73
CA ARG A 241 -23.53 1.62 5.66
C ARG A 241 -22.09 1.09 5.75
N TYR A 242 -21.15 1.71 5.02
CA TYR A 242 -19.75 1.27 5.06
C TYR A 242 -19.05 1.64 6.36
N ARG A 243 -19.43 2.73 7.04
CA ARG A 243 -18.97 3.05 8.41
C ARG A 243 -19.46 2.04 9.44
N ASP A 244 -20.70 1.61 9.34
CA ASP A 244 -21.28 0.57 10.21
C ASP A 244 -20.63 -0.80 9.96
N GLN A 245 -20.30 -1.08 8.70
CA GLN A 245 -19.60 -2.29 8.33
C GLN A 245 -18.14 -2.24 8.78
N PHE A 246 -17.39 -1.21 8.43
CA PHE A 246 -15.95 -1.08 8.72
C PHE A 246 -15.73 -0.36 10.06
N ARG A 247 -15.97 -1.08 11.13
CA ARG A 247 -15.84 -0.54 12.49
C ARG A 247 -14.40 -0.27 12.90
N TYR A 248 -13.43 -0.90 12.25
CA TYR A 248 -11.99 -0.66 12.46
C TYR A 248 -11.26 -0.64 11.11
N VAL A 249 -10.48 0.40 10.89
CA VAL A 249 -9.70 0.57 9.65
C VAL A 249 -8.21 0.53 9.98
N LEU A 250 -7.46 -0.30 9.27
CA LEU A 250 -6.00 -0.38 9.38
C LEU A 250 -5.38 -0.04 8.03
N VAL A 251 -4.32 0.74 8.04
CA VAL A 251 -3.59 1.13 6.82
C VAL A 251 -2.10 0.90 7.01
N ASP A 252 -1.52 0.09 6.12
CA ASP A 252 -0.07 -0.14 6.07
C ASP A 252 0.61 0.83 5.09
N GLU A 253 1.90 1.09 5.31
CA GLU A 253 2.74 1.99 4.51
C GLU A 253 2.07 3.36 4.26
N TYR A 254 1.54 3.95 5.33
CA TYR A 254 0.70 5.15 5.24
C TYR A 254 1.43 6.38 4.65
N GLN A 255 2.76 6.44 4.74
CA GLN A 255 3.60 7.47 4.14
C GLN A 255 3.55 7.48 2.60
N ASP A 256 3.09 6.40 1.98
CA ASP A 256 2.99 6.26 0.53
C ASP A 256 1.58 6.54 0.00
N THR A 257 0.64 6.92 0.87
CA THR A 257 -0.72 7.27 0.46
C THR A 257 -0.75 8.63 -0.24
N ASN A 258 -1.61 8.73 -1.27
CA ASN A 258 -1.94 10.01 -1.89
C ASN A 258 -3.11 10.70 -1.18
N TYR A 259 -3.40 11.95 -1.55
CA TYR A 259 -4.47 12.73 -0.96
C TYR A 259 -5.87 12.07 -1.11
N ALA A 260 -6.15 11.44 -2.26
CA ALA A 260 -7.43 10.75 -2.48
C ALA A 260 -7.62 9.56 -1.54
N GLN A 261 -6.58 8.72 -1.38
CA GLN A 261 -6.60 7.58 -0.46
C GLN A 261 -6.78 8.02 0.98
N HIS A 262 -6.02 9.03 1.41
CA HIS A 262 -6.16 9.63 2.74
C HIS A 262 -7.57 10.16 2.97
N SER A 263 -8.13 10.91 2.02
CA SER A 263 -9.47 11.50 2.13
C SER A 263 -10.57 10.46 2.26
N ILE A 264 -10.47 9.32 1.55
CA ILE A 264 -11.44 8.23 1.67
C ILE A 264 -11.34 7.57 3.06
N VAL A 265 -10.12 7.32 3.56
CA VAL A 265 -9.93 6.80 4.92
C VAL A 265 -10.54 7.74 5.94
N LEU A 266 -10.33 9.05 5.78
CA LEU A 266 -10.90 10.06 6.66
C LEU A 266 -12.45 10.05 6.63
N GLN A 267 -13.07 9.94 5.45
CA GLN A 267 -14.52 9.81 5.34
C GLN A 267 -15.05 8.61 6.14
N LEU A 268 -14.37 7.46 6.06
CA LEU A 268 -14.78 6.24 6.75
C LEU A 268 -14.60 6.31 8.28
N THR A 269 -13.59 7.04 8.78
CA THR A 269 -13.13 6.93 10.17
C THR A 269 -13.34 8.18 11.01
N LYS A 270 -13.81 9.29 10.40
CA LYS A 270 -13.96 10.59 11.08
C LYS A 270 -14.86 10.54 12.31
N GLU A 271 -15.92 9.75 12.27
CA GLU A 271 -16.92 9.69 13.35
C GLU A 271 -16.50 8.70 14.44
N ASN A 272 -16.16 7.47 14.08
CA ASN A 272 -15.85 6.43 15.05
C ASN A 272 -14.40 6.50 15.57
N GLN A 273 -13.51 7.18 14.85
CA GLN A 273 -12.08 7.33 15.15
C GLN A 273 -11.33 6.01 15.39
N ARG A 274 -11.86 4.89 14.91
CA ARG A 274 -11.25 3.55 15.03
C ARG A 274 -10.33 3.29 13.84
N VAL A 275 -9.18 3.93 13.85
CA VAL A 275 -8.18 3.84 12.77
C VAL A 275 -6.78 3.62 13.35
N CYS A 276 -6.07 2.68 12.73
CA CYS A 276 -4.65 2.44 12.99
C CYS A 276 -3.87 2.60 11.69
N VAL A 277 -2.97 3.55 11.65
CA VAL A 277 -2.05 3.71 10.51
C VAL A 277 -0.64 3.33 10.93
N VAL A 278 0.03 2.59 10.06
CA VAL A 278 1.41 2.15 10.27
C VAL A 278 2.25 2.67 9.12
N GLY A 279 3.40 3.24 9.41
CA GLY A 279 4.28 3.75 8.37
C GLY A 279 5.65 4.14 8.87
N ASP A 280 6.49 4.52 7.92
CA ASP A 280 7.82 5.06 8.15
C ASP A 280 8.03 6.28 7.25
N ASP A 281 7.97 7.46 7.82
CA ASP A 281 8.19 8.72 7.13
C ASP A 281 9.56 8.77 6.43
N ALA A 282 10.57 8.10 6.98
CA ALA A 282 11.90 7.95 6.38
C ALA A 282 11.92 7.11 5.09
N GLN A 283 10.87 6.30 4.85
CA GLN A 283 10.73 5.46 3.67
C GLN A 283 9.74 6.03 2.62
N SER A 284 9.31 7.28 2.74
CA SER A 284 8.45 7.94 1.76
C SER A 284 9.20 8.25 0.47
N ILE A 285 9.18 7.32 -0.49
CA ILE A 285 9.92 7.41 -1.76
C ILE A 285 9.02 7.40 -2.99
N TYR A 286 7.70 7.45 -2.82
CA TYR A 286 6.71 7.40 -3.91
C TYR A 286 6.04 8.74 -4.24
N SER A 287 6.64 9.88 -3.87
CA SER A 287 6.13 11.22 -4.22
C SER A 287 5.92 11.39 -5.74
N PHE A 288 6.79 10.80 -6.57
CA PHE A 288 6.64 10.79 -8.03
C PHE A 288 5.41 10.01 -8.54
N ARG A 289 4.74 9.24 -7.66
CA ARG A 289 3.45 8.56 -7.91
C ARG A 289 2.28 9.23 -7.18
N GLY A 290 2.48 10.46 -6.69
CA GLY A 290 1.45 11.21 -5.99
C GLY A 290 1.34 10.93 -4.49
N ALA A 291 2.27 10.16 -3.90
CA ALA A 291 2.31 10.00 -2.44
C ALA A 291 2.58 11.35 -1.77
N ASP A 292 1.86 11.59 -0.68
CA ASP A 292 1.97 12.82 0.10
C ASP A 292 2.37 12.49 1.55
N ILE A 293 3.62 12.79 1.89
CA ILE A 293 4.17 12.57 3.23
C ILE A 293 3.41 13.34 4.31
N ASP A 294 2.73 14.42 3.96
CA ASP A 294 1.95 15.23 4.90
C ASP A 294 0.80 14.44 5.53
N ASN A 295 0.30 13.41 4.84
CA ASN A 295 -0.72 12.51 5.37
C ASN A 295 -0.27 11.85 6.69
N ILE A 296 0.99 11.41 6.78
CA ILE A 296 1.51 10.79 8.02
C ILE A 296 2.02 11.84 9.01
N LEU A 297 2.69 12.91 8.53
CA LEU A 297 3.24 13.96 9.39
C LEU A 297 2.15 14.74 10.13
N TYR A 298 0.99 14.95 9.51
CA TYR A 298 -0.12 15.71 10.10
C TYR A 298 -1.26 14.83 10.63
N PHE A 299 -1.07 13.52 10.70
CA PHE A 299 -2.10 12.60 11.17
C PHE A 299 -2.65 12.99 12.56
N THR A 300 -1.78 13.37 13.50
CA THR A 300 -2.16 13.81 14.85
C THR A 300 -2.91 15.15 14.89
N LYS A 301 -2.78 15.98 13.84
CA LYS A 301 -3.58 17.21 13.72
C LYS A 301 -4.98 16.91 13.24
N ILE A 302 -5.12 15.89 12.38
CA ILE A 302 -6.41 15.45 11.83
C ILE A 302 -7.20 14.65 12.86
N TYR A 303 -6.51 13.84 13.66
CA TYR A 303 -7.05 13.06 14.77
C TYR A 303 -6.39 13.50 16.09
N PRO A 304 -6.94 14.53 16.78
CA PRO A 304 -6.26 15.12 17.96
C PRO A 304 -6.01 14.14 19.12
N ASN A 305 -6.83 13.09 19.24
CA ASN A 305 -6.70 12.07 20.29
C ASN A 305 -5.83 10.88 19.87
N THR A 306 -4.97 11.05 18.86
CA THR A 306 -4.11 9.97 18.36
C THR A 306 -3.08 9.55 19.40
N LYS A 307 -3.03 8.24 19.69
CA LYS A 307 -1.90 7.62 20.39
C LYS A 307 -0.77 7.31 19.41
N VAL A 308 0.40 7.82 19.66
CA VAL A 308 1.59 7.58 18.83
C VAL A 308 2.45 6.50 19.48
N PHE A 309 2.80 5.49 18.70
CA PHE A 309 3.72 4.42 19.08
C PHE A 309 4.94 4.46 18.17
N LYS A 310 6.14 4.33 18.76
CA LYS A 310 7.40 4.28 18.01
C LYS A 310 8.00 2.90 18.13
N LEU A 311 8.22 2.25 16.99
CA LEU A 311 8.91 0.96 16.91
C LEU A 311 10.35 1.22 16.49
N GLU A 312 11.26 1.29 17.47
CA GLU A 312 12.63 1.74 17.28
C GLU A 312 13.63 0.57 17.19
N GLN A 313 13.27 -0.63 17.68
CA GLN A 313 14.14 -1.79 17.61
C GLN A 313 14.12 -2.42 16.22
N ASN A 314 15.29 -2.49 15.58
CA ASN A 314 15.48 -3.15 14.29
C ASN A 314 15.90 -4.60 14.50
N TYR A 315 15.11 -5.54 13.99
CA TYR A 315 15.36 -6.99 14.04
C TYR A 315 16.01 -7.54 12.78
N ARG A 316 16.21 -6.71 11.76
CA ARG A 316 16.68 -7.13 10.43
C ARG A 316 18.19 -7.04 10.30
N SER A 317 18.76 -5.88 10.64
CA SER A 317 20.10 -5.47 10.26
C SER A 317 21.06 -5.42 11.45
N THR A 318 22.35 -5.55 11.18
CA THR A 318 23.44 -5.36 12.16
C THR A 318 23.53 -3.90 12.59
N GLN A 319 24.24 -3.64 13.71
CA GLN A 319 24.39 -2.29 14.25
C GLN A 319 25.07 -1.33 13.27
N THR A 320 26.07 -1.78 12.53
CA THR A 320 26.78 -0.96 11.53
C THR A 320 25.83 -0.43 10.46
N ILE A 321 24.91 -1.26 9.94
CA ILE A 321 23.93 -0.85 8.93
C ILE A 321 22.94 0.15 9.54
N VAL A 322 22.45 -0.13 10.75
CA VAL A 322 21.48 0.76 11.44
C VAL A 322 22.09 2.12 11.75
N CYS A 323 23.32 2.15 12.25
CA CYS A 323 24.04 3.41 12.52
C CYS A 323 24.23 4.25 11.25
N ALA A 324 24.62 3.61 10.13
CA ALA A 324 24.77 4.29 8.85
C ALA A 324 23.45 4.85 8.33
N ALA A 325 22.36 4.07 8.43
CA ALA A 325 21.03 4.50 8.03
C ALA A 325 20.54 5.69 8.88
N ASN A 326 20.72 5.65 10.20
CA ASN A 326 20.38 6.75 11.09
C ASN A 326 21.15 8.03 10.73
N SER A 327 22.47 7.93 10.52
CA SER A 327 23.31 9.07 10.12
C SER A 327 22.87 9.71 8.80
N LEU A 328 22.35 8.91 7.85
CA LEU A 328 21.81 9.41 6.62
C LEU A 328 20.47 10.13 6.82
N ILE A 329 19.53 9.49 7.54
CA ILE A 329 18.17 9.99 7.68
C ILE A 329 18.09 11.18 8.65
N GLU A 330 19.02 11.31 9.58
CA GLU A 330 19.09 12.45 10.52
C GLU A 330 19.19 13.80 9.79
N LYS A 331 19.70 13.81 8.55
CA LYS A 331 19.80 15.01 7.71
C LYS A 331 18.46 15.46 7.13
N ASN A 332 17.41 14.66 7.23
CA ASN A 332 16.08 15.05 6.79
C ASN A 332 15.46 16.02 7.81
N GLU A 333 15.02 17.19 7.35
CA GLU A 333 14.36 18.17 8.19
C GLU A 333 12.91 17.81 8.52
N ARG A 334 12.20 17.25 7.54
CA ARG A 334 10.79 16.87 7.65
C ARG A 334 10.67 15.40 8.01
N GLN A 335 10.66 15.12 9.33
CA GLN A 335 10.55 13.75 9.83
C GLN A 335 9.96 13.69 11.23
N ILE A 336 9.40 12.53 11.59
CA ILE A 336 9.04 12.17 12.95
C ILE A 336 10.27 11.52 13.60
N ARG A 337 10.93 12.23 14.50
CA ARG A 337 12.18 11.74 15.12
C ARG A 337 11.97 10.42 15.83
N LYS A 338 12.84 9.46 15.54
CA LYS A 338 12.94 8.14 16.15
C LYS A 338 14.41 7.72 16.25
N ALA A 339 14.75 6.96 17.27
CA ALA A 339 16.11 6.46 17.50
C ALA A 339 16.13 4.95 17.20
N VAL A 340 16.31 4.59 15.93
CA VAL A 340 16.36 3.18 15.54
C VAL A 340 17.65 2.54 16.04
N PHE A 341 17.56 1.40 16.71
CA PHE A 341 18.70 0.66 17.24
C PHE A 341 18.58 -0.83 16.92
N SER A 342 19.72 -1.55 16.97
CA SER A 342 19.77 -3.00 16.79
C SER A 342 20.53 -3.63 17.96
N GLU A 343 19.99 -4.74 18.47
CA GLU A 343 20.66 -5.58 19.50
C GLU A 343 21.47 -6.72 18.86
N LYS A 344 21.50 -6.81 17.53
CA LYS A 344 22.35 -7.76 16.81
C LYS A 344 23.81 -7.39 16.98
N GLU A 345 24.68 -8.29 16.52
CA GLU A 345 26.13 -8.05 16.44
C GLU A 345 26.44 -6.74 15.69
N LYS A 346 27.63 -6.23 15.90
CA LYS A 346 28.12 -5.04 15.20
C LYS A 346 28.08 -5.20 13.69
N GLY A 347 28.43 -6.38 13.21
CA GLY A 347 28.52 -6.71 11.79
C GLY A 347 29.75 -6.11 11.11
N GLU A 348 29.91 -6.46 9.83
CA GLU A 348 31.03 -6.01 9.00
C GLU A 348 30.92 -4.50 8.67
N PRO A 349 32.07 -3.84 8.45
CA PRO A 349 32.11 -2.48 7.94
C PRO A 349 31.46 -2.34 6.57
N ILE A 350 30.86 -1.20 6.29
CA ILE A 350 30.32 -0.87 4.97
C ILE A 350 31.48 -0.49 4.05
N GLY A 351 31.71 -1.28 2.99
CA GLY A 351 32.67 -0.96 1.94
C GLY A 351 32.12 0.09 0.99
N VAL A 352 32.93 1.09 0.66
CA VAL A 352 32.58 2.12 -0.34
C VAL A 352 33.58 2.05 -1.47
N PHE A 353 33.09 1.87 -2.70
CA PHE A 353 33.91 1.78 -3.90
C PHE A 353 33.54 2.91 -4.85
N GLN A 354 34.53 3.59 -5.39
CA GLN A 354 34.34 4.60 -6.42
C GLN A 354 34.80 4.03 -7.76
N ALA A 355 33.90 3.97 -8.73
CA ALA A 355 34.19 3.57 -10.09
C ALA A 355 34.33 4.79 -11.01
N TYR A 356 35.14 4.69 -12.05
CA TYR A 356 35.31 5.76 -13.07
C TYR A 356 34.31 5.63 -14.22
N SER A 357 33.67 4.46 -14.35
CA SER A 357 32.66 4.19 -15.38
C SER A 357 31.63 3.19 -14.85
N ASP A 358 30.47 3.16 -15.51
CA ASP A 358 29.41 2.18 -15.28
C ASP A 358 29.87 0.73 -15.60
N VAL A 359 30.81 0.57 -16.54
CA VAL A 359 31.42 -0.72 -16.85
C VAL A 359 32.29 -1.21 -15.67
N GLU A 360 33.14 -0.35 -15.13
CA GLU A 360 33.96 -0.66 -13.96
C GLU A 360 33.12 -0.92 -12.71
N GLU A 361 31.99 -0.18 -12.53
CA GLU A 361 31.01 -0.45 -11.47
C GLU A 361 30.47 -1.88 -11.55
N GLY A 362 30.12 -2.33 -12.76
CA GLY A 362 29.68 -3.70 -13.01
C GLY A 362 30.74 -4.75 -12.69
N ASP A 363 31.97 -4.49 -13.07
CA ASP A 363 33.13 -5.39 -12.78
C ASP A 363 33.39 -5.50 -11.27
N ILE A 364 33.40 -4.37 -10.55
CA ILE A 364 33.60 -4.34 -9.10
C ILE A 364 32.52 -5.17 -8.40
N VAL A 365 31.25 -4.99 -8.77
CA VAL A 365 30.13 -5.72 -8.17
C VAL A 365 30.24 -7.22 -8.46
N ALA A 366 30.50 -7.60 -9.72
CA ALA A 366 30.56 -9.00 -10.10
C ALA A 366 31.74 -9.71 -9.42
N ASN A 367 32.92 -9.07 -9.37
CA ASN A 367 34.11 -9.62 -8.71
C ASN A 367 33.89 -9.76 -7.20
N LYS A 368 33.24 -8.78 -6.55
CA LYS A 368 32.94 -8.85 -5.12
C LYS A 368 31.94 -9.97 -4.78
N ILE A 369 30.95 -10.19 -5.60
CA ILE A 369 30.03 -11.34 -5.45
C ILE A 369 30.80 -12.66 -5.59
N ALA A 370 31.67 -12.78 -6.60
CA ALA A 370 32.46 -13.98 -6.82
C ALA A 370 33.42 -14.26 -5.65
N GLU A 371 34.05 -13.22 -5.08
CA GLU A 371 34.91 -13.29 -3.90
C GLU A 371 34.14 -13.82 -2.69
N LEU A 372 33.05 -13.16 -2.31
CA LEU A 372 32.24 -13.52 -1.15
C LEU A 372 31.64 -14.93 -1.26
N ARG A 373 31.24 -15.34 -2.45
CA ARG A 373 30.78 -16.71 -2.69
C ARG A 373 31.85 -17.75 -2.41
N ARG A 374 33.10 -17.48 -2.80
CA ARG A 374 34.25 -18.38 -2.54
C ARG A 374 34.60 -18.43 -1.06
N GLU A 375 34.63 -17.28 -0.42
CA GLU A 375 35.02 -17.12 0.98
C GLU A 375 33.98 -17.70 1.95
N TYR A 376 32.71 -17.33 1.78
CA TYR A 376 31.64 -17.68 2.71
C TYR A 376 30.70 -18.77 2.21
N ARG A 377 30.92 -19.32 1.01
CA ARG A 377 30.07 -20.33 0.36
C ARG A 377 28.61 -19.88 0.15
N TYR A 378 28.37 -18.59 -0.05
CA TYR A 378 27.05 -18.05 -0.34
C TYR A 378 26.51 -18.52 -1.69
N GLY A 379 25.19 -18.76 -1.77
CA GLY A 379 24.46 -18.92 -3.03
C GLY A 379 24.18 -17.56 -3.69
N TYR A 380 23.81 -17.56 -4.97
CA TYR A 380 23.42 -16.29 -5.63
C TYR A 380 22.18 -15.65 -5.02
N ALA A 381 21.27 -16.44 -4.43
CA ALA A 381 20.09 -15.96 -3.75
C ALA A 381 20.36 -15.16 -2.46
N ASP A 382 21.61 -15.23 -1.94
CA ASP A 382 22.02 -14.49 -0.74
C ASP A 382 22.48 -13.05 -1.07
N PHE A 383 22.52 -12.68 -2.36
CA PHE A 383 22.94 -11.36 -2.81
C PHE A 383 21.77 -10.57 -3.41
N ALA A 384 21.77 -9.26 -3.20
CA ALA A 384 20.87 -8.32 -3.86
C ALA A 384 21.66 -7.12 -4.38
N ILE A 385 21.46 -6.75 -5.65
CA ILE A 385 22.02 -5.54 -6.24
C ILE A 385 20.89 -4.52 -6.34
N LEU A 386 21.04 -3.41 -5.63
CA LEU A 386 20.07 -2.31 -5.65
C LEU A 386 20.63 -1.15 -6.50
N TYR A 387 19.80 -0.61 -7.37
CA TYR A 387 20.17 0.50 -8.25
C TYR A 387 19.04 1.53 -8.32
N ARG A 388 19.37 2.77 -8.68
CA ARG A 388 18.39 3.86 -8.74
C ARG A 388 17.53 3.83 -9.99
N THR A 389 18.09 3.44 -11.14
CA THR A 389 17.41 3.43 -12.44
C THR A 389 17.65 2.13 -13.19
N ASN A 390 16.67 1.72 -14.02
CA ASN A 390 16.80 0.50 -14.84
C ASN A 390 17.96 0.58 -15.86
N ALA A 391 18.47 1.78 -16.19
CA ALA A 391 19.63 1.92 -17.05
C ALA A 391 20.89 1.30 -16.44
N GLN A 392 21.08 1.47 -15.11
CA GLN A 392 22.22 0.90 -14.37
C GLN A 392 22.21 -0.65 -14.36
N SER A 393 21.02 -1.27 -14.40
CA SER A 393 20.93 -2.74 -14.40
C SER A 393 21.48 -3.40 -15.66
N ARG A 394 21.50 -2.71 -16.81
CA ARG A 394 21.92 -3.29 -18.09
C ARG A 394 23.36 -3.80 -18.04
N ILE A 395 24.25 -3.02 -17.45
CA ILE A 395 25.66 -3.35 -17.33
C ILE A 395 25.86 -4.45 -16.31
N SER A 396 25.28 -4.30 -15.12
CA SER A 396 25.33 -5.34 -14.08
C SER A 396 24.81 -6.70 -14.59
N VAL A 397 23.73 -6.73 -15.39
CA VAL A 397 23.22 -7.97 -16.00
C VAL A 397 24.19 -8.53 -17.03
N SER A 398 24.77 -7.72 -17.91
CA SER A 398 25.73 -8.18 -18.91
C SER A 398 26.97 -8.81 -18.28
N TYR A 399 27.51 -8.20 -17.21
CA TYR A 399 28.66 -8.71 -16.49
C TYR A 399 28.37 -9.97 -15.66
N THR A 400 27.22 -10.04 -15.01
CA THR A 400 26.82 -11.25 -14.27
C THR A 400 26.61 -12.44 -15.19
N HIS A 401 26.14 -12.24 -16.43
CA HIS A 401 26.02 -13.31 -17.43
C HIS A 401 27.38 -13.72 -18.03
N LEU A 402 28.33 -12.80 -18.13
CA LEU A 402 29.67 -13.09 -18.72
C LEU A 402 30.68 -13.71 -17.72
N THR A 403 30.55 -13.33 -16.44
CA THR A 403 31.54 -13.72 -15.41
C THR A 403 31.05 -14.80 -14.46
N LEU A 404 29.74 -15.06 -14.44
CA LEU A 404 29.13 -16.08 -13.58
C LEU A 404 28.67 -17.26 -14.44
N PRO A 405 29.08 -18.51 -14.14
CA PRO A 405 28.63 -19.66 -14.91
C PRO A 405 27.09 -19.76 -14.84
N THR A 406 26.48 -19.74 -16.00
CA THR A 406 25.07 -20.07 -16.16
C THR A 406 24.88 -21.55 -15.87
N ASN A 407 24.33 -21.88 -14.71
CA ASN A 407 23.74 -23.19 -14.42
C ASN A 407 22.24 -23.11 -14.54
#